data_9cf049969707d9d53568045064a08e2c
#
_entry.id   9cf049969707d9d53568045064a08e2c
#
_cell.length_a   1.000
_cell.length_b   1.000
_cell.length_c   1.000
_cell.angle_alpha   90.00
_cell.angle_beta   90.00
_cell.angle_gamma   90.00
#
_symmetry.space_group_name_H-M   'P 1'
#
loop_
_entity.id
_entity.type
_entity.pdbx_description
1 polymer ?
#
loop_
_entity_poly.entity_id
_entity_poly.type
_entity_poly.pdbx_seq_one_letter_code
_entity_poly.pdbx_strand_id
1 'polypeptide(L)'
;STLEAYEDNRRDVAQNTFEADPVAVALADIARANGRDGWHGTATELLERLNDTASEVARRARSWPATAQGLGNRIDRVAPLLRSRGVHVERRHSGVRTITLVAL
;
A
#
# COMPACT_ATOMS: atom_id res chain seq x y z
N SER A 1 -11.66 -9.55 31.43
CA SER A 1 -12.66 -10.60 31.13
C SER A 1 -12.43 -11.19 29.77
N THR A 2 -13.03 -12.32 29.50
CA THR A 2 -12.86 -13.06 28.24
C THR A 2 -13.40 -12.28 27.05
N LEU A 3 -14.46 -11.52 27.25
CA LEU A 3 -15.06 -10.70 26.18
C LEU A 3 -14.16 -9.56 25.75
N GLU A 4 -13.49 -8.90 26.68
CA GLU A 4 -12.57 -7.82 26.37
C GLU A 4 -11.36 -8.34 25.59
N ALA A 5 -10.83 -9.48 25.98
CA ALA A 5 -9.72 -10.11 25.28
C ALA A 5 -10.11 -10.47 23.84
N TYR A 6 -11.33 -10.91 23.64
CA TYR A 6 -11.84 -11.28 22.32
C TYR A 6 -11.98 -10.04 21.41
N GLU A 7 -12.49 -8.94 21.92
CA GLU A 7 -12.63 -7.70 21.16
C GLU A 7 -11.26 -7.11 20.80
N ASP A 8 -10.32 -7.16 21.73
CA ASP A 8 -8.96 -6.70 21.48
C ASP A 8 -8.30 -7.52 20.38
N ASN A 9 -8.52 -8.83 20.35
CA ASN A 9 -8.02 -9.69 19.28
C ASN A 9 -8.56 -9.31 17.92
N ARG A 10 -9.82 -8.90 17.83
CA ARG A 10 -10.41 -8.44 16.57
C ARG A 10 -9.76 -7.19 16.05
N ARG A 11 -9.47 -6.23 16.92
CA ARG A 11 -8.80 -5.00 16.54
C ARG A 11 -7.39 -5.29 16.07
N ASP A 12 -6.69 -6.14 16.78
CA ASP A 12 -5.33 -6.54 16.45
C ASP A 12 -5.27 -7.22 15.08
N VAL A 13 -6.25 -8.09 14.79
CA VAL A 13 -6.33 -8.77 13.50
C VAL A 13 -6.52 -7.76 12.36
N ALA A 14 -7.39 -6.78 12.55
CA ALA A 14 -7.63 -5.75 11.53
C ALA A 14 -6.40 -4.88 11.30
N GLN A 15 -5.71 -4.46 12.37
CA GLN A 15 -4.47 -3.70 12.25
C GLN A 15 -3.35 -4.53 11.66
N ASN A 16 -3.22 -5.78 12.08
CA ASN A 16 -2.20 -6.69 11.60
C ASN A 16 -2.34 -6.96 10.09
N THR A 17 -3.56 -6.97 9.57
CA THR A 17 -3.79 -7.17 8.14
C THR A 17 -3.12 -6.08 7.31
N PHE A 18 -3.24 -4.81 7.74
CA PHE A 18 -2.56 -3.70 7.07
C PHE A 18 -1.05 -3.77 7.30
N GLU A 19 -0.62 -3.87 8.55
CA GLU A 19 0.79 -3.87 8.92
C GLU A 19 1.53 -5.12 8.42
N ALA A 20 0.82 -6.23 8.26
CA ALA A 20 1.39 -7.46 7.74
C ALA A 20 1.62 -7.41 6.23
N ASP A 21 1.04 -6.42 5.54
CA ASP A 21 1.25 -6.26 4.11
C ASP A 21 2.29 -5.17 3.87
N PRO A 22 3.55 -5.55 3.56
CA PRO A 22 4.62 -4.56 3.39
C PRO A 22 4.38 -3.62 2.21
N VAL A 23 3.65 -4.07 1.19
CA VAL A 23 3.31 -3.22 0.04
C VAL A 23 2.33 -2.14 0.46
N ALA A 24 1.30 -2.48 1.24
CA ALA A 24 0.33 -1.51 1.73
C ALA A 24 1.00 -0.45 2.59
N VAL A 25 1.87 -0.85 3.51
CA VAL A 25 2.60 0.07 4.38
C VAL A 25 3.49 1.00 3.56
N ALA A 26 4.24 0.46 2.60
CA ALA A 26 5.13 1.26 1.77
C ALA A 26 4.37 2.25 0.89
N LEU A 27 3.24 1.84 0.33
CA LEU A 27 2.38 2.73 -0.47
C LEU A 27 1.83 3.88 0.38
N ALA A 28 1.39 3.58 1.60
CA ALA A 28 0.90 4.60 2.53
C ALA A 28 2.01 5.59 2.88
N ASP A 29 3.22 5.11 3.11
CA ASP A 29 4.36 5.98 3.42
C ASP A 29 4.67 6.91 2.26
N ILE A 30 4.65 6.42 1.03
CA ILE A 30 4.89 7.23 -0.16
C ILE A 30 3.80 8.31 -0.28
N ALA A 31 2.54 7.95 -0.09
CA ALA A 31 1.43 8.90 -0.17
C ALA A 31 1.58 10.01 0.87
N ARG A 32 1.89 9.65 2.10
CA ARG A 32 2.06 10.61 3.20
C ARG A 32 3.25 11.52 3.00
N ALA A 33 4.34 11.00 2.44
CA ALA A 33 5.54 11.78 2.18
C ALA A 33 5.32 12.86 1.12
N ASN A 34 4.35 12.67 0.22
CA ASN A 34 4.04 13.61 -0.85
C ASN A 34 2.91 14.58 -0.50
N GLY A 35 2.33 14.48 0.68
CA GLY A 35 1.32 15.42 1.17
C GLY A 35 0.04 15.42 0.35
N ARG A 36 -0.58 16.60 0.23
CA ARG A 36 -1.86 16.77 -0.47
C ARG A 36 -1.79 16.54 -1.96
N ASP A 37 -0.65 16.83 -2.56
CA ASP A 37 -0.47 16.64 -4.01
C ASP A 37 -0.40 15.17 -4.38
N GLY A 38 0.02 14.34 -3.44
CA GLY A 38 0.12 12.92 -3.66
C GLY A 38 1.29 12.54 -4.54
N TRP A 39 1.40 11.25 -4.82
CA TRP A 39 2.41 10.71 -5.71
C TRP A 39 1.76 10.31 -7.03
N HIS A 40 2.40 10.67 -8.14
CA HIS A 40 1.93 10.35 -9.49
C HIS A 40 3.05 9.70 -10.29
N GLY A 41 2.71 8.70 -11.07
CA GLY A 41 3.68 8.07 -11.96
C GLY A 41 3.16 6.76 -12.53
N THR A 42 4.02 6.08 -13.28
CA THR A 42 3.70 4.77 -13.84
C THR A 42 3.93 3.67 -12.81
N ALA A 43 3.43 2.46 -13.11
CA ALA A 43 3.68 1.30 -12.24
C ALA A 43 5.18 1.01 -12.11
N THR A 44 5.94 1.18 -13.18
CA THR A 44 7.40 0.98 -13.16
C THR A 44 8.07 1.99 -12.22
N GLU A 45 7.69 3.25 -12.33
CA GLU A 45 8.22 4.32 -11.47
C GLU A 45 7.86 4.07 -10.01
N LEU A 46 6.62 3.62 -9.76
CA LEU A 46 6.17 3.31 -8.41
C LEU A 46 6.94 2.13 -7.82
N LEU A 47 7.19 1.11 -8.63
CA LEU A 47 7.97 -0.05 -8.18
C LEU A 47 9.39 0.36 -7.78
N GLU A 48 10.03 1.22 -8.57
CA GLU A 48 11.35 1.76 -8.24
C GLU A 48 11.30 2.54 -6.92
N ARG A 49 10.27 3.37 -6.74
CA ARG A 49 10.11 4.14 -5.52
C ARG A 49 9.89 3.24 -4.31
N LEU A 50 9.09 2.19 -4.46
CA LEU A 50 8.87 1.20 -3.42
C LEU A 50 10.16 0.52 -3.01
N ASN A 51 10.97 0.09 -3.97
CA ASN A 51 12.24 -0.57 -3.70
C ASN A 51 13.23 0.37 -2.99
N ASP A 52 13.21 1.66 -3.31
CA ASP A 52 14.06 2.65 -2.66
C ASP A 52 13.61 2.97 -1.24
N THR A 53 12.31 2.96 -1.00
CA THR A 53 11.72 3.38 0.29
C THR A 53 11.62 2.22 1.28
N ALA A 54 11.39 1.01 0.78
CA ALA A 54 11.13 -0.15 1.61
C ALA A 54 12.39 -0.67 2.31
N SER A 55 12.18 -1.25 3.48
CA SER A 55 13.25 -1.96 4.18
C SER A 55 13.63 -3.24 3.44
N GLU A 56 14.81 -3.77 3.75
CA GLU A 56 15.27 -5.03 3.18
C GLU A 56 14.31 -6.18 3.52
N VAL A 57 13.79 -6.17 4.74
CA VAL A 57 12.83 -7.19 5.20
C VAL A 57 11.57 -7.14 4.34
N ALA A 58 11.05 -5.94 4.08
CA ALA A 58 9.86 -5.77 3.25
C ALA A 58 10.09 -6.29 1.83
N ARG A 59 11.24 -5.98 1.24
CA ARG A 59 11.56 -6.41 -0.13
C ARG A 59 11.72 -7.91 -0.27
N ARG A 60 12.04 -8.61 0.82
CA ARG A 60 12.15 -10.07 0.85
C ARG A 60 10.83 -10.79 1.06
N ALA A 61 9.77 -10.06 1.38
CA ALA A 61 8.46 -10.66 1.60
C ALA A 61 7.92 -11.26 0.30
N ARG A 62 7.24 -12.40 0.42
CA ARG A 62 6.67 -13.09 -0.75
C ARG A 62 5.67 -12.23 -1.51
N SER A 63 4.96 -11.37 -0.80
CA SER A 63 3.98 -10.46 -1.39
C SER A 63 4.61 -9.28 -2.12
N TRP A 64 5.93 -9.08 -1.99
CA TRP A 64 6.61 -7.96 -2.63
C TRP A 64 6.64 -8.17 -4.13
N PRO A 65 6.14 -7.21 -4.93
CA PRO A 65 6.08 -7.38 -6.38
C PRO A 65 7.48 -7.31 -7.01
N ALA A 66 7.72 -8.19 -7.96
CA ALA A 66 8.98 -8.22 -8.70
C ALA A 66 8.88 -7.44 -10.03
N THR A 67 7.65 -7.23 -10.51
CA THR A 67 7.39 -6.57 -11.80
C THR A 67 6.34 -5.50 -11.65
N ALA A 68 6.28 -4.58 -12.63
CA ALA A 68 5.26 -3.54 -12.66
C ALA A 68 3.85 -4.16 -12.74
N GLN A 69 3.68 -5.23 -13.50
CA GLN A 69 2.39 -5.93 -13.60
C GLN A 69 2.00 -6.55 -12.26
N GLY A 70 2.95 -7.19 -11.58
CA GLY A 70 2.72 -7.75 -10.25
C GLY A 70 2.34 -6.67 -9.25
N LEU A 71 2.98 -5.50 -9.33
CA LEU A 71 2.64 -4.36 -8.49
C LEU A 71 1.19 -3.90 -8.74
N GLY A 72 0.77 -3.79 -10.00
CA GLY A 72 -0.60 -3.42 -10.34
C GLY A 72 -1.62 -4.35 -9.72
N ASN A 73 -1.38 -5.66 -9.82
CA ASN A 73 -2.25 -6.67 -9.21
C ASN A 73 -2.28 -6.53 -7.68
N ARG A 74 -1.13 -6.24 -7.08
CA ARG A 74 -1.05 -6.07 -5.63
C ARG A 74 -1.77 -4.81 -5.17
N ILE A 75 -1.67 -3.73 -5.92
CA ILE A 75 -2.38 -2.48 -5.63
C ILE A 75 -3.89 -2.74 -5.58
N ASP A 76 -4.43 -3.47 -6.55
CA ASP A 76 -5.85 -3.79 -6.58
C ASP A 76 -6.29 -4.54 -5.31
N ARG A 77 -5.43 -5.39 -4.79
CA ARG A 77 -5.72 -6.14 -3.56
C ARG A 77 -5.65 -5.28 -2.30
N VAL A 78 -4.68 -4.38 -2.24
CA VAL A 78 -4.46 -3.58 -1.02
C VAL A 78 -5.21 -2.25 -1.03
N ALA A 79 -5.81 -1.85 -2.14
CA ALA A 79 -6.54 -0.59 -2.23
C ALA A 79 -7.61 -0.43 -1.14
N PRO A 80 -8.44 -1.45 -0.82
CA PRO A 80 -9.39 -1.32 0.28
C PRO A 80 -8.72 -1.10 1.64
N LEU A 81 -7.57 -1.75 1.88
CA LEU A 81 -6.81 -1.56 3.12
C LEU A 81 -6.27 -0.14 3.21
N LEU A 82 -5.72 0.38 2.12
CA LEU A 82 -5.21 1.75 2.05
C LEU A 82 -6.32 2.76 2.29
N ARG A 83 -7.49 2.53 1.68
CA ARG A 83 -8.64 3.40 1.86
C ARG A 83 -9.06 3.46 3.32
N SER A 84 -9.04 2.34 4.03
CA SER A 84 -9.38 2.31 5.44
C SER A 84 -8.39 3.10 6.30
N ARG A 85 -7.19 3.37 5.78
CA ARG A 85 -6.16 4.15 6.47
C ARG A 85 -6.04 5.58 5.93
N GLY A 86 -7.01 6.02 5.14
CA GLY A 86 -7.03 7.37 4.61
C GLY A 86 -6.13 7.58 3.40
N VAL A 87 -5.72 6.52 2.73
CA VAL A 87 -4.92 6.62 1.51
C VAL A 87 -5.79 6.25 0.31
N HIS A 88 -5.92 7.19 -0.62
CA HIS A 88 -6.68 6.99 -1.83
C HIS A 88 -5.76 6.58 -2.98
N VAL A 89 -6.16 5.53 -3.70
CA VAL A 89 -5.42 5.05 -4.86
C VAL A 89 -6.30 5.25 -6.09
N GLU A 90 -5.75 5.93 -7.10
CA GLU A 90 -6.44 6.14 -8.36
C GLU A 90 -5.58 5.64 -9.51
N ARG A 91 -6.18 4.93 -10.44
CA ARG A 91 -5.48 4.43 -11.63
C ARG A 91 -6.15 4.98 -12.88
N ARG A 92 -5.34 5.52 -13.80
CA ARG A 92 -5.82 6.05 -15.07
C ARG A 92 -5.23 5.24 -16.21
N HIS A 93 -6.05 5.04 -17.25
CA HIS A 93 -5.69 4.24 -18.41
C HIS A 93 -5.71 5.03 -19.73
N SER A 94 -5.73 6.34 -19.69
CA SER A 94 -5.74 7.14 -20.91
C SER A 94 -4.31 7.32 -21.43
N GLY A 95 -3.95 6.56 -22.46
CA GLY A 95 -2.63 6.57 -23.05
C GLY A 95 -1.62 5.85 -22.18
N VAL A 96 -0.91 6.57 -21.34
CA VAL A 96 0.02 5.99 -20.37
C VAL A 96 -0.72 5.61 -19.09
N ARG A 97 -0.51 4.40 -18.61
CA ARG A 97 -1.11 3.96 -17.34
C ARG A 97 -0.43 4.66 -16.18
N THR A 98 -1.16 5.50 -15.48
CA THR A 98 -0.64 6.23 -14.32
C THR A 98 -1.35 5.82 -13.04
N ILE A 99 -0.61 5.92 -11.93
CA ILE A 99 -1.10 5.60 -10.60
C ILE A 99 -0.94 6.86 -9.74
N THR A 100 -1.98 7.21 -9.01
CA THR A 100 -1.96 8.33 -8.08
C THR A 100 -2.21 7.81 -6.67
N LEU A 101 -1.37 8.23 -5.73
CA LEU A 101 -1.50 7.90 -4.31
C LEU A 101 -1.64 9.19 -3.53
N VAL A 102 -2.74 9.35 -2.81
CA VAL A 102 -3.02 10.57 -2.03
C VAL A 102 -3.38 10.17 -0.60
N ALA A 103 -2.72 10.77 0.37
CA ALA A 103 -3.08 10.62 1.78
C ALA A 103 -4.09 11.70 2.15
N LEU A 104 -5.25 11.28 2.62
CA LEU A 104 -6.33 12.17 3.02
C LEU A 104 -6.26 12.58 4.50
#